data_6c29c8ab6906023bb4ecff16cb498587
#
_entry.id   6c29c8ab6906023bb4ecff16cb498587
#
_cell.length_a   1.000
_cell.length_b   1.000
_cell.length_c   1.000
_cell.angle_alpha   90.00
_cell.angle_beta   90.00
_cell.angle_gamma   90.00
#
_symmetry.space_group_name_H-M   'P 1'
#
loop_
_entity.id
_entity.type
_entity.pdbx_description
1 polymer ?
#
loop_
_entity_poly.entity_id
_entity_poly.type
_entity_poly.pdbx_seq_one_letter_code
_entity_poly.pdbx_strand_id
1 'polypeptide(L)'
;MSSLHTIELGETGSRVVFLHGLFGQGRNWNTLGKQLADKHRVTLVDLPHHGRSPQPDTFDYLEVTAAVAELLSAEDPVTVVGHSMGGKVAMLLAITRPELVAKLVVADMSPVVYERVGGFKTYVDAMQSLDLDSVSRREEADAGLQEAVPDQTVRGFLLQNLRRDGDSWRWAMNLPVLGRDLDQIGDWPADELKAYEAYDGPVLWLAGERSNYVTDEYAPAMKEWFPRYRKVTIKGAGHWVHSEKPETFLAALRQFLGD
;
A
#
# COMPACT_ATOMS: atom_id res chain seq x y z
N MET A 1 -22.04 3.61 -0.33
CA MET A 1 -20.86 4.21 0.33
C MET A 1 -20.24 5.23 -0.60
N SER A 2 -19.57 6.28 -0.12
CA SER A 2 -18.86 7.20 -1.01
C SER A 2 -17.70 6.44 -1.68
N SER A 3 -17.47 6.66 -2.99
CA SER A 3 -16.41 6.01 -3.75
C SER A 3 -15.03 6.40 -3.24
N LEU A 4 -14.03 5.50 -3.38
CA LEU A 4 -12.64 5.82 -3.10
C LEU A 4 -12.14 6.93 -4.02
N HIS A 5 -11.24 7.76 -3.50
CA HIS A 5 -10.56 8.76 -4.32
C HIS A 5 -9.49 8.11 -5.19
N THR A 6 -9.50 8.42 -6.49
CA THR A 6 -8.54 7.93 -7.48
C THR A 6 -7.89 9.07 -8.25
N ILE A 7 -6.70 8.79 -8.77
CA ILE A 7 -6.01 9.62 -9.76
C ILE A 7 -5.82 8.75 -11.00
N GLU A 8 -6.38 9.19 -12.13
CA GLU A 8 -6.28 8.46 -13.39
C GLU A 8 -5.17 9.08 -14.27
N LEU A 9 -4.34 8.22 -14.87
CA LEU A 9 -3.26 8.58 -15.77
C LEU A 9 -3.24 7.64 -16.98
N GLY A 10 -2.93 8.17 -18.18
CA GLY A 10 -2.97 7.42 -19.42
C GLY A 10 -4.37 7.11 -19.90
N GLU A 11 -4.53 6.87 -21.20
CA GLU A 11 -5.83 6.71 -21.83
C GLU A 11 -6.00 5.34 -22.53
N THR A 12 -4.89 4.65 -22.78
CA THR A 12 -4.88 3.43 -23.61
C THR A 12 -4.17 2.27 -22.92
N GLY A 13 -4.32 1.08 -23.46
CA GLY A 13 -3.66 -0.14 -22.98
C GLY A 13 -4.35 -0.82 -21.80
N SER A 14 -3.69 -1.79 -21.19
CA SER A 14 -4.20 -2.51 -20.04
C SER A 14 -4.25 -1.62 -18.79
N ARG A 15 -5.18 -1.92 -17.90
CA ARG A 15 -5.34 -1.13 -16.66
C ARG A 15 -4.40 -1.63 -15.55
N VAL A 16 -3.70 -0.70 -14.90
CA VAL A 16 -2.80 -0.95 -13.77
C VAL A 16 -3.27 -0.13 -12.56
N VAL A 17 -3.59 -0.79 -11.46
CA VAL A 17 -4.11 -0.17 -10.24
C VAL A 17 -3.07 -0.24 -9.14
N PHE A 18 -2.73 0.89 -8.54
CA PHE A 18 -1.75 1.00 -7.48
C PHE A 18 -2.39 1.24 -6.11
N LEU A 19 -2.02 0.40 -5.14
CA LEU A 19 -2.46 0.44 -3.75
C LEU A 19 -1.25 0.74 -2.85
N HIS A 20 -1.33 1.82 -2.10
CA HIS A 20 -0.25 2.27 -1.21
C HIS A 20 -0.21 1.53 0.12
N GLY A 21 0.91 1.61 0.84
CA GLY A 21 1.07 1.10 2.20
C GLY A 21 0.49 2.04 3.27
N LEU A 22 0.59 1.60 4.53
CA LEU A 22 0.18 2.38 5.69
C LEU A 22 0.82 3.79 5.67
N PHE A 23 0.04 4.81 6.01
CA PHE A 23 0.38 6.23 5.93
C PHE A 23 0.66 6.76 4.50
N GLY A 24 0.44 5.93 3.47
CA GLY A 24 0.58 6.34 2.09
C GLY A 24 -0.66 7.05 1.53
N GLN A 25 -0.58 7.42 0.27
CA GLN A 25 -1.65 7.96 -0.56
C GLN A 25 -1.41 7.54 -2.00
N GLY A 26 -2.44 7.49 -2.84
CA GLY A 26 -2.32 7.16 -4.26
C GLY A 26 -1.25 7.99 -4.97
N ARG A 27 -1.17 9.28 -4.66
CA ARG A 27 -0.15 10.19 -5.24
C ARG A 27 1.32 9.79 -4.97
N ASN A 28 1.60 8.92 -4.01
CA ASN A 28 2.97 8.42 -3.79
C ASN A 28 3.47 7.60 -4.99
N TRP A 29 2.57 7.05 -5.77
CA TRP A 29 2.85 6.33 -7.00
C TRP A 29 2.93 7.21 -8.26
N ASN A 30 2.74 8.54 -8.15
CA ASN A 30 2.61 9.45 -9.29
C ASN A 30 3.78 9.37 -10.27
N THR A 31 5.01 9.29 -9.77
CA THR A 31 6.21 9.24 -10.63
C THR A 31 6.24 7.95 -11.46
N LEU A 32 5.96 6.81 -10.83
CA LEU A 32 5.91 5.53 -11.51
C LEU A 32 4.68 5.43 -12.43
N GLY A 33 3.53 5.90 -11.97
CA GLY A 33 2.30 5.92 -12.75
C GLY A 33 2.44 6.72 -14.03
N LYS A 34 3.06 7.90 -13.98
CA LYS A 34 3.33 8.74 -15.18
C LYS A 34 4.26 8.04 -16.18
N GLN A 35 5.22 7.25 -15.69
CA GLN A 35 6.13 6.51 -16.54
C GLN A 35 5.50 5.27 -17.21
N LEU A 36 4.35 4.80 -16.71
CA LEU A 36 3.57 3.72 -17.31
C LEU A 36 2.43 4.24 -18.20
N ALA A 37 2.03 5.48 -18.02
CA ALA A 37 0.86 6.10 -18.65
C ALA A 37 0.97 6.26 -20.18
N ASP A 38 2.16 6.05 -20.76
CA ASP A 38 2.38 5.99 -22.20
C ASP A 38 1.81 4.71 -22.85
N LYS A 39 1.69 3.63 -22.06
CA LYS A 39 1.24 2.31 -22.54
C LYS A 39 0.06 1.72 -21.76
N HIS A 40 -0.26 2.29 -20.61
CA HIS A 40 -1.27 1.76 -19.69
C HIS A 40 -2.22 2.83 -19.17
N ARG A 41 -3.45 2.42 -18.86
CA ARG A 41 -4.37 3.19 -18.04
C ARG A 41 -4.03 2.93 -16.57
N VAL A 42 -3.58 3.93 -15.87
CA VAL A 42 -3.09 3.79 -14.50
C VAL A 42 -4.04 4.47 -13.53
N THR A 43 -4.50 3.71 -12.54
CA THR A 43 -5.33 4.19 -11.43
C THR A 43 -4.52 4.17 -10.14
N LEU A 44 -4.36 5.32 -9.50
CA LEU A 44 -3.71 5.46 -8.20
C LEU A 44 -4.78 5.67 -7.14
N VAL A 45 -4.91 4.75 -6.19
CA VAL A 45 -6.02 4.73 -5.23
C VAL A 45 -5.57 5.26 -3.88
N ASP A 46 -6.34 6.18 -3.29
CA ASP A 46 -6.30 6.41 -1.84
C ASP A 46 -7.15 5.31 -1.18
N LEU A 47 -6.54 4.44 -0.40
CA LEU A 47 -7.26 3.40 0.35
C LEU A 47 -8.13 4.02 1.46
N PRO A 48 -9.18 3.33 1.95
CA PRO A 48 -9.92 3.74 3.13
C PRO A 48 -9.00 4.18 4.27
N HIS A 49 -9.43 5.12 5.09
CA HIS A 49 -8.67 5.80 6.16
C HIS A 49 -7.53 6.72 5.69
N HIS A 50 -7.24 6.83 4.39
CA HIS A 50 -6.12 7.61 3.86
C HIS A 50 -6.57 8.64 2.83
N GLY A 51 -5.78 9.71 2.75
CA GLY A 51 -5.91 10.74 1.72
C GLY A 51 -7.26 11.43 1.69
N ARG A 52 -7.99 11.26 0.60
CA ARG A 52 -9.33 11.82 0.36
C ARG A 52 -10.43 10.76 0.36
N SER A 53 -10.07 9.51 0.59
CA SER A 53 -11.01 8.41 0.66
C SER A 53 -11.79 8.41 1.99
N PRO A 54 -12.91 7.67 2.07
CA PRO A 54 -13.71 7.54 3.29
C PRO A 54 -12.89 7.08 4.48
N GLN A 55 -13.27 7.56 5.67
CA GLN A 55 -12.61 7.25 6.94
C GLN A 55 -13.62 6.57 7.88
N PRO A 56 -13.87 5.25 7.71
CA PRO A 56 -14.76 4.50 8.60
C PRO A 56 -14.24 4.43 10.04
N ASP A 57 -15.07 3.93 10.97
CA ASP A 57 -14.75 3.90 12.40
C ASP A 57 -13.87 2.71 12.81
N THR A 58 -13.67 1.73 11.91
CA THR A 58 -12.87 0.53 12.14
C THR A 58 -12.07 0.17 10.90
N PHE A 59 -10.87 -0.42 11.10
CA PHE A 59 -10.09 -1.00 10.02
C PHE A 59 -10.42 -2.49 9.88
N ASP A 60 -10.77 -2.92 8.67
CA ASP A 60 -10.94 -4.32 8.30
C ASP A 60 -10.43 -4.55 6.88
N TYR A 61 -9.56 -5.57 6.70
CA TYR A 61 -8.97 -5.87 5.40
C TYR A 61 -10.00 -6.29 4.35
N LEU A 62 -11.04 -7.04 4.72
CA LEU A 62 -12.04 -7.51 3.75
C LEU A 62 -12.95 -6.35 3.33
N GLU A 63 -13.27 -5.42 4.24
CA GLU A 63 -14.00 -4.20 3.91
C GLU A 63 -13.18 -3.28 3.00
N VAL A 64 -11.88 -3.09 3.29
CA VAL A 64 -10.96 -2.32 2.44
C VAL A 64 -10.85 -2.95 1.06
N THR A 65 -10.73 -4.28 0.99
CA THR A 65 -10.67 -5.04 -0.28
C THR A 65 -11.97 -4.91 -1.07
N ALA A 66 -13.12 -5.02 -0.43
CA ALA A 66 -14.43 -4.85 -1.06
C ALA A 66 -14.59 -3.43 -1.65
N ALA A 67 -14.14 -2.40 -0.93
CA ALA A 67 -14.17 -1.02 -1.43
C ALA A 67 -13.28 -0.83 -2.67
N VAL A 68 -12.12 -1.49 -2.75
CA VAL A 68 -11.27 -1.50 -3.96
C VAL A 68 -11.95 -2.26 -5.09
N ALA A 69 -12.59 -3.40 -4.81
CA ALA A 69 -13.30 -4.19 -5.81
C ALA A 69 -14.43 -3.40 -6.51
N GLU A 70 -15.10 -2.48 -5.80
CA GLU A 70 -16.14 -1.61 -6.36
C GLU A 70 -15.61 -0.67 -7.49
N LEU A 71 -14.29 -0.45 -7.58
CA LEU A 71 -13.67 0.34 -8.66
C LEU A 71 -13.42 -0.48 -9.94
N LEU A 72 -13.58 -1.79 -9.89
CA LEU A 72 -13.10 -2.73 -10.91
C LEU A 72 -14.27 -3.43 -11.60
N SER A 73 -13.97 -4.02 -12.77
CA SER A 73 -14.95 -4.81 -13.54
C SER A 73 -14.30 -6.10 -14.05
N ALA A 74 -15.05 -7.20 -14.01
CA ALA A 74 -14.63 -8.46 -14.58
C ALA A 74 -14.53 -8.43 -16.12
N GLU A 75 -15.14 -7.45 -16.77
CA GLU A 75 -15.02 -7.22 -18.23
C GLU A 75 -13.68 -6.58 -18.61
N ASP A 76 -12.99 -5.93 -17.65
CA ASP A 76 -11.70 -5.26 -17.83
C ASP A 76 -10.78 -5.58 -16.63
N PRO A 77 -10.33 -6.85 -16.48
CA PRO A 77 -9.49 -7.26 -15.36
C PRO A 77 -8.16 -6.50 -15.35
N VAL A 78 -7.71 -6.14 -14.16
CA VAL A 78 -6.58 -5.22 -13.98
C VAL A 78 -5.30 -5.94 -13.54
N THR A 79 -4.15 -5.30 -13.77
CA THR A 79 -2.96 -5.60 -12.98
C THR A 79 -3.03 -4.79 -11.68
N VAL A 80 -3.05 -5.46 -10.52
CA VAL A 80 -3.00 -4.80 -9.22
C VAL A 80 -1.57 -4.79 -8.68
N VAL A 81 -1.10 -3.61 -8.28
CA VAL A 81 0.22 -3.40 -7.67
C VAL A 81 0.01 -2.88 -6.25
N GLY A 82 0.33 -3.68 -5.23
CA GLY A 82 0.17 -3.28 -3.83
C GLY A 82 1.48 -3.27 -3.07
N HIS A 83 1.72 -2.24 -2.26
CA HIS A 83 2.87 -2.15 -1.36
C HIS A 83 2.43 -2.31 0.09
N SER A 84 3.13 -3.13 0.87
CA SER A 84 2.92 -3.28 2.31
C SER A 84 1.43 -3.59 2.63
N MET A 85 0.73 -2.77 3.43
CA MET A 85 -0.71 -2.88 3.68
C MET A 85 -1.52 -3.01 2.36
N GLY A 86 -1.24 -2.16 1.36
CA GLY A 86 -1.84 -2.29 0.02
C GLY A 86 -1.48 -3.59 -0.70
N GLY A 87 -0.34 -4.21 -0.36
CA GLY A 87 0.04 -5.54 -0.81
C GLY A 87 -0.89 -6.62 -0.25
N LYS A 88 -1.27 -6.54 1.03
CA LYS A 88 -2.27 -7.44 1.62
C LYS A 88 -3.65 -7.25 0.97
N VAL A 89 -4.08 -6.01 0.77
CA VAL A 89 -5.33 -5.72 0.05
C VAL A 89 -5.31 -6.30 -1.38
N ALA A 90 -4.19 -6.13 -2.10
CA ALA A 90 -4.02 -6.68 -3.45
C ALA A 90 -4.08 -8.22 -3.48
N MET A 91 -3.43 -8.88 -2.50
CA MET A 91 -3.48 -10.33 -2.34
C MET A 91 -4.88 -10.83 -2.02
N LEU A 92 -5.58 -10.18 -1.09
CA LEU A 92 -6.96 -10.51 -0.72
C LEU A 92 -7.92 -10.30 -1.90
N LEU A 93 -7.74 -9.23 -2.66
CA LEU A 93 -8.53 -9.00 -3.88
C LEU A 93 -8.35 -10.13 -4.89
N ALA A 94 -7.10 -10.57 -5.12
CA ALA A 94 -6.81 -11.66 -6.05
C ALA A 94 -7.39 -13.01 -5.60
N ILE A 95 -7.44 -13.28 -4.28
CA ILE A 95 -8.01 -14.51 -3.71
C ILE A 95 -9.55 -14.44 -3.73
N THR A 96 -10.14 -13.34 -3.28
CA THR A 96 -11.60 -13.25 -3.08
C THR A 96 -12.37 -12.87 -4.34
N ARG A 97 -11.73 -12.22 -5.29
CA ARG A 97 -12.32 -11.72 -6.55
C ARG A 97 -11.35 -11.94 -7.73
N PRO A 98 -10.94 -13.20 -8.00
CA PRO A 98 -9.93 -13.51 -9.03
C PRO A 98 -10.33 -13.02 -10.43
N GLU A 99 -11.62 -12.92 -10.73
CA GLU A 99 -12.13 -12.43 -11.99
C GLU A 99 -11.81 -10.93 -12.26
N LEU A 100 -11.47 -10.17 -11.23
CA LEU A 100 -11.10 -8.76 -11.35
C LEU A 100 -9.58 -8.57 -11.60
N VAL A 101 -8.76 -9.60 -11.36
CA VAL A 101 -7.30 -9.50 -11.32
C VAL A 101 -6.66 -10.32 -12.43
N ALA A 102 -6.14 -9.65 -13.46
CA ALA A 102 -5.39 -10.30 -14.54
C ALA A 102 -3.96 -10.67 -14.14
N LYS A 103 -3.30 -9.81 -13.35
CA LYS A 103 -1.95 -10.00 -12.79
C LYS A 103 -1.86 -9.36 -11.42
N LEU A 104 -1.07 -9.94 -10.53
CA LEU A 104 -0.80 -9.39 -9.19
C LEU A 104 0.68 -9.05 -9.03
N VAL A 105 0.97 -7.86 -8.51
CA VAL A 105 2.32 -7.45 -8.09
C VAL A 105 2.29 -7.08 -6.61
N VAL A 106 3.08 -7.77 -5.81
CA VAL A 106 3.21 -7.51 -4.36
C VAL A 106 4.57 -6.92 -4.07
N ALA A 107 4.60 -5.70 -3.59
CA ALA A 107 5.82 -5.00 -3.20
C ALA A 107 6.03 -5.13 -1.70
N ASP A 108 6.98 -5.97 -1.34
CA ASP A 108 7.58 -6.16 -0.03
C ASP A 108 6.57 -6.45 1.10
N MET A 109 5.73 -7.48 0.90
CA MET A 109 4.74 -7.97 1.88
C MET A 109 4.48 -9.46 1.63
N SER A 110 4.18 -10.23 2.67
CA SER A 110 3.80 -11.65 2.57
C SER A 110 2.40 -11.90 3.14
N PRO A 111 1.70 -12.98 2.73
CA PRO A 111 0.37 -13.35 3.23
C PRO A 111 0.46 -14.06 4.59
N VAL A 112 0.97 -13.33 5.60
CA VAL A 112 1.18 -13.83 6.96
C VAL A 112 0.83 -12.77 8.00
N VAL A 113 0.65 -13.21 9.25
CA VAL A 113 0.55 -12.32 10.41
C VAL A 113 1.94 -11.79 10.76
N TYR A 114 2.06 -10.49 10.97
CA TYR A 114 3.27 -9.85 11.48
C TYR A 114 3.04 -9.42 12.93
N GLU A 115 3.54 -10.22 13.88
CA GLU A 115 3.37 -9.97 15.32
C GLU A 115 3.98 -8.65 15.80
N ARG A 116 4.89 -8.06 15.04
CA ARG A 116 5.59 -6.83 15.39
C ARG A 116 5.45 -5.78 14.29
N VAL A 117 4.37 -5.04 14.33
CA VAL A 117 4.24 -3.76 13.61
C VAL A 117 5.02 -2.63 14.31
N GLY A 118 6.05 -2.99 15.08
CA GLY A 118 6.65 -2.20 16.15
C GLY A 118 7.20 -0.82 15.78
N GLY A 119 7.68 -0.62 14.54
CA GLY A 119 8.09 0.72 14.11
C GLY A 119 6.90 1.66 13.85
N PHE A 120 5.77 1.12 13.41
CA PHE A 120 4.59 1.92 13.08
C PHE A 120 3.90 2.50 14.32
N LYS A 121 3.92 1.77 15.45
CA LYS A 121 3.38 2.31 16.70
C LYS A 121 4.12 3.57 17.15
N THR A 122 5.45 3.55 17.06
CA THR A 122 6.27 4.74 17.37
C THR A 122 5.89 5.93 16.48
N TYR A 123 5.63 5.69 15.19
CA TYR A 123 5.21 6.74 14.27
C TYR A 123 3.81 7.27 14.59
N VAL A 124 2.86 6.39 14.93
CA VAL A 124 1.52 6.79 15.37
C VAL A 124 1.58 7.64 16.63
N ASP A 125 2.28 7.15 17.66
CA ASP A 125 2.40 7.84 18.94
C ASP A 125 3.04 9.24 18.75
N ALA A 126 4.08 9.33 17.92
CA ALA A 126 4.73 10.60 17.61
C ALA A 126 3.79 11.57 16.87
N MET A 127 3.06 11.09 15.86
CA MET A 127 2.11 11.92 15.12
C MET A 127 0.92 12.38 16.00
N GLN A 128 0.42 11.52 16.89
CA GLN A 128 -0.67 11.85 17.81
C GLN A 128 -0.25 12.81 18.93
N SER A 129 1.02 12.80 19.31
CA SER A 129 1.56 13.68 20.35
C SER A 129 1.79 15.11 19.86
N LEU A 130 1.78 15.37 18.55
CA LEU A 130 1.93 16.71 18.02
C LEU A 130 0.70 17.58 18.33
N ASP A 131 0.92 18.68 19.01
CA ASP A 131 -0.08 19.74 19.17
C ASP A 131 -0.20 20.55 17.87
N LEU A 132 -1.11 20.11 16.99
CA LEU A 132 -1.30 20.69 15.66
C LEU A 132 -1.83 22.14 15.70
N ASP A 133 -2.47 22.56 16.80
CA ASP A 133 -2.96 23.92 16.98
C ASP A 133 -1.79 24.90 17.26
N SER A 134 -0.70 24.40 17.83
CA SER A 134 0.51 25.20 18.06
C SER A 134 1.44 25.29 16.85
N VAL A 135 1.23 24.42 15.83
CA VAL A 135 2.07 24.36 14.63
C VAL A 135 1.69 25.45 13.64
N SER A 136 2.59 26.38 13.38
CA SER A 136 2.42 27.43 12.36
C SER A 136 2.91 27.00 10.98
N ARG A 137 4.00 26.23 10.93
CA ARG A 137 4.69 25.81 9.69
C ARG A 137 5.04 24.33 9.75
N ARG A 138 5.16 23.71 8.59
CA ARG A 138 5.49 22.28 8.44
C ARG A 138 6.83 21.91 9.07
N GLU A 139 7.80 22.82 9.06
CA GLU A 139 9.12 22.65 9.66
C GLU A 139 9.05 22.47 11.18
N GLU A 140 8.07 23.09 11.84
CA GLU A 140 7.83 22.92 13.28
C GLU A 140 7.27 21.50 13.58
N ALA A 141 6.38 21.00 12.72
CA ALA A 141 5.92 19.61 12.82
C ALA A 141 7.06 18.61 12.56
N ASP A 142 7.96 18.88 11.59
CA ASP A 142 9.15 18.04 11.35
C ASP A 142 10.06 18.00 12.58
N ALA A 143 10.33 19.16 13.18
CA ALA A 143 11.12 19.25 14.41
C ALA A 143 10.49 18.48 15.57
N GLY A 144 9.14 18.57 15.72
CA GLY A 144 8.40 17.86 16.76
C GLY A 144 8.44 16.33 16.62
N LEU A 145 8.61 15.82 15.37
CA LEU A 145 8.73 14.37 15.12
C LEU A 145 10.18 13.87 15.25
N GLN A 146 11.20 14.73 15.26
CA GLN A 146 12.60 14.35 15.06
C GLN A 146 13.14 13.37 16.11
N GLU A 147 12.73 13.51 17.37
CA GLU A 147 13.19 12.64 18.46
C GLU A 147 12.69 11.20 18.28
N ALA A 148 11.39 11.03 18.01
CA ALA A 148 10.75 9.73 17.87
C ALA A 148 10.99 9.09 16.48
N VAL A 149 11.22 9.91 15.46
CA VAL A 149 11.44 9.50 14.07
C VAL A 149 12.73 10.15 13.55
N PRO A 150 13.92 9.62 13.88
CA PRO A 150 15.19 10.25 13.52
C PRO A 150 15.47 10.29 12.01
N ASP A 151 14.93 9.32 11.24
CA ASP A 151 15.12 9.25 9.79
C ASP A 151 14.32 10.35 9.08
N GLN A 152 15.02 11.28 8.43
CA GLN A 152 14.42 12.40 7.71
C GLN A 152 13.53 11.96 6.55
N THR A 153 13.85 10.85 5.88
CA THR A 153 13.05 10.33 4.76
C THR A 153 11.70 9.84 5.26
N VAL A 154 11.71 9.10 6.38
CA VAL A 154 10.49 8.64 7.04
C VAL A 154 9.65 9.81 7.53
N ARG A 155 10.26 10.82 8.21
CA ARG A 155 9.51 12.01 8.63
C ARG A 155 8.88 12.73 7.45
N GLY A 156 9.65 12.93 6.36
CA GLY A 156 9.14 13.54 5.13
C GLY A 156 7.94 12.76 4.56
N PHE A 157 7.98 11.42 4.59
CA PHE A 157 6.87 10.58 4.18
C PHE A 157 5.64 10.75 5.08
N LEU A 158 5.79 10.72 6.40
CA LEU A 158 4.68 10.92 7.34
C LEU A 158 4.06 12.31 7.16
N LEU A 159 4.88 13.35 7.07
CA LEU A 159 4.45 14.73 6.90
C LEU A 159 3.75 15.01 5.57
N GLN A 160 3.86 14.13 4.58
CA GLN A 160 3.02 14.23 3.38
C GLN A 160 1.51 14.16 3.71
N ASN A 161 1.14 13.63 4.86
CA ASN A 161 -0.24 13.58 5.33
C ASN A 161 -0.68 14.82 6.10
N LEU A 162 0.24 15.72 6.44
CA LEU A 162 -0.11 16.97 7.12
C LEU A 162 -0.74 17.96 6.12
N ARG A 163 -1.94 18.43 6.39
CA ARG A 163 -2.72 19.34 5.55
C ARG A 163 -3.17 20.56 6.35
N ARG A 164 -3.22 21.70 5.69
CA ARG A 164 -3.90 22.88 6.22
C ARG A 164 -5.40 22.65 6.31
N ASP A 165 -6.00 23.12 7.39
CA ASP A 165 -7.43 23.12 7.64
C ASP A 165 -7.78 24.48 8.28
N GLY A 166 -8.09 25.46 7.44
CA GLY A 166 -8.18 26.85 7.87
C GLY A 166 -6.82 27.35 8.42
N ASP A 167 -6.83 27.85 9.65
CA ASP A 167 -5.64 28.34 10.36
C ASP A 167 -4.87 27.22 11.09
N SER A 168 -5.45 26.01 11.19
CA SER A 168 -4.86 24.86 11.86
C SER A 168 -4.26 23.85 10.88
N TRP A 169 -3.79 22.71 11.39
CA TRP A 169 -3.33 21.57 10.64
C TRP A 169 -4.13 20.32 11.02
N ARG A 170 -4.24 19.38 10.08
CA ARG A 170 -4.81 18.07 10.34
C ARG A 170 -4.04 16.97 9.60
N TRP A 171 -4.14 15.76 10.08
CA TRP A 171 -3.69 14.58 9.34
C TRP A 171 -4.74 14.20 8.27
N ALA A 172 -4.29 13.97 7.04
CA ALA A 172 -5.14 13.51 5.93
C ALA A 172 -5.30 11.98 5.95
N MET A 173 -5.43 11.42 7.13
CA MET A 173 -5.69 10.01 7.39
C MET A 173 -6.41 9.88 8.73
N ASN A 174 -7.12 8.77 8.93
CA ASN A 174 -7.79 8.46 10.19
C ASN A 174 -6.78 7.92 11.21
N LEU A 175 -5.84 8.77 11.63
CA LEU A 175 -4.75 8.39 12.51
C LEU A 175 -5.21 7.72 13.84
N PRO A 176 -6.33 8.13 14.48
CA PRO A 176 -6.85 7.45 15.66
C PRO A 176 -7.22 5.98 15.39
N VAL A 177 -7.93 5.70 14.30
CA VAL A 177 -8.35 4.34 13.93
C VAL A 177 -7.14 3.51 13.52
N LEU A 178 -6.28 4.03 12.63
CA LEU A 178 -5.07 3.33 12.20
C LEU A 178 -4.13 3.00 13.36
N GLY A 179 -4.04 3.90 14.36
CA GLY A 179 -3.23 3.66 15.55
C GLY A 179 -3.83 2.64 16.52
N ARG A 180 -5.15 2.65 16.70
CA ARG A 180 -5.88 1.68 17.53
C ARG A 180 -5.83 0.28 16.92
N ASP A 181 -5.96 0.18 15.60
CA ASP A 181 -6.14 -1.08 14.86
C ASP A 181 -4.84 -1.58 14.21
N LEU A 182 -3.65 -1.15 14.70
CA LEU A 182 -2.34 -1.55 14.16
C LEU A 182 -2.13 -3.07 14.13
N ASP A 183 -2.62 -3.79 15.14
CA ASP A 183 -2.51 -5.25 15.19
C ASP A 183 -3.30 -5.90 14.06
N GLN A 184 -4.49 -5.37 13.74
CA GLN A 184 -5.31 -5.82 12.60
C GLN A 184 -4.63 -5.49 11.26
N ILE A 185 -3.91 -4.37 11.16
CA ILE A 185 -3.10 -4.03 9.98
C ILE A 185 -1.92 -5.00 9.83
N GLY A 186 -1.38 -5.51 10.94
CA GLY A 186 -0.37 -6.58 10.95
C GLY A 186 -0.91 -7.97 10.59
N ASP A 187 -2.23 -8.18 10.73
CA ASP A 187 -2.87 -9.49 10.61
C ASP A 187 -3.02 -9.98 9.16
N TRP A 188 -3.35 -11.27 9.03
CA TRP A 188 -3.75 -11.94 7.78
C TRP A 188 -5.01 -12.76 8.06
N PRO A 189 -6.14 -12.52 7.39
CA PRO A 189 -7.43 -13.11 7.73
C PRO A 189 -7.53 -14.56 7.21
N ALA A 190 -6.67 -15.45 7.71
CA ALA A 190 -6.54 -16.82 7.24
C ALA A 190 -7.84 -17.65 7.47
N ASP A 191 -8.58 -17.35 8.54
CA ASP A 191 -9.82 -18.07 8.87
C ASP A 191 -10.93 -17.73 7.88
N GLU A 192 -11.06 -16.48 7.51
CA GLU A 192 -12.04 -15.97 6.53
C GLU A 192 -11.74 -16.48 5.12
N LEU A 193 -10.46 -16.77 4.85
CA LEU A 193 -10.03 -17.24 3.53
C LEU A 193 -10.23 -18.75 3.32
N LYS A 194 -10.58 -19.53 4.33
CA LYS A 194 -10.76 -20.99 4.21
C LYS A 194 -11.81 -21.43 3.17
N ALA A 195 -12.72 -20.55 2.80
CA ALA A 195 -13.73 -20.81 1.76
C ALA A 195 -13.26 -20.50 0.34
N TYR A 196 -12.07 -19.94 0.18
CA TYR A 196 -11.52 -19.51 -1.10
C TYR A 196 -10.39 -20.42 -1.56
N GLU A 197 -10.20 -20.47 -2.87
CA GLU A 197 -9.09 -21.19 -3.50
C GLU A 197 -7.88 -20.26 -3.73
N ALA A 198 -6.71 -20.87 -3.93
CA ALA A 198 -5.51 -20.14 -4.29
C ALA A 198 -5.69 -19.39 -5.62
N TYR A 199 -5.13 -18.18 -5.71
CA TYR A 199 -5.13 -17.42 -6.96
C TYR A 199 -4.15 -18.05 -7.95
N ASP A 200 -4.65 -18.60 -9.05
CA ASP A 200 -3.84 -19.26 -10.09
C ASP A 200 -3.36 -18.31 -11.20
N GLY A 201 -3.57 -17.02 -11.09
CA GLY A 201 -3.06 -16.02 -12.01
C GLY A 201 -1.56 -15.74 -11.84
N PRO A 202 -0.94 -14.98 -12.77
CA PRO A 202 0.46 -14.58 -12.67
C PRO A 202 0.70 -13.64 -11.49
N VAL A 203 1.74 -13.91 -10.69
CA VAL A 203 2.13 -13.08 -9.54
C VAL A 203 3.61 -12.74 -9.59
N LEU A 204 3.93 -11.46 -9.34
CA LEU A 204 5.29 -10.96 -9.15
C LEU A 204 5.47 -10.43 -7.73
N TRP A 205 6.41 -10.99 -6.97
CA TRP A 205 6.91 -10.41 -5.74
C TRP A 205 8.15 -9.55 -6.00
N LEU A 206 8.12 -8.31 -5.52
CA LEU A 206 9.27 -7.39 -5.52
C LEU A 206 9.70 -7.16 -4.07
N ALA A 207 10.71 -7.90 -3.61
CA ALA A 207 11.19 -7.89 -2.24
C ALA A 207 12.43 -7.00 -2.07
N GLY A 208 12.56 -6.29 -0.95
CA GLY A 208 13.78 -5.58 -0.60
C GLY A 208 14.83 -6.51 0.00
N GLU A 209 16.09 -6.43 -0.47
CA GLU A 209 17.19 -7.25 0.07
C GLU A 209 17.41 -7.05 1.58
N ARG A 210 17.16 -5.83 2.07
CA ARG A 210 17.35 -5.45 3.49
C ARG A 210 16.05 -5.46 4.28
N SER A 211 14.96 -6.00 3.70
CA SER A 211 13.64 -6.07 4.31
C SER A 211 13.40 -7.45 4.92
N ASN A 212 12.63 -7.48 6.01
CA ASN A 212 12.19 -8.70 6.69
C ASN A 212 10.73 -9.06 6.38
N TYR A 213 10.08 -8.37 5.43
CA TYR A 213 8.68 -8.63 5.08
C TYR A 213 8.48 -9.77 4.07
N VAL A 214 9.54 -10.17 3.35
CA VAL A 214 9.51 -11.28 2.39
C VAL A 214 10.74 -12.16 2.62
N THR A 215 10.64 -13.06 3.58
CA THR A 215 11.72 -13.99 3.93
C THR A 215 11.44 -15.38 3.36
N ASP A 216 12.45 -16.26 3.38
CA ASP A 216 12.26 -17.65 2.96
C ASP A 216 11.34 -18.43 3.91
N GLU A 217 11.20 -17.99 5.16
CA GLU A 217 10.26 -18.52 6.14
C GLU A 217 8.79 -18.38 5.67
N TYR A 218 8.48 -17.31 4.94
CA TYR A 218 7.13 -17.03 4.44
C TYR A 218 6.84 -17.67 3.08
N ALA A 219 7.85 -18.28 2.43
CA ALA A 219 7.68 -18.91 1.11
C ALA A 219 6.59 -20.00 1.08
N PRO A 220 6.38 -20.84 2.12
CA PRO A 220 5.27 -21.79 2.14
C PRO A 220 3.90 -21.11 2.03
N ALA A 221 3.63 -20.06 2.81
CA ALA A 221 2.37 -19.32 2.77
C ALA A 221 2.19 -18.60 1.41
N MET A 222 3.26 -18.01 0.87
CA MET A 222 3.22 -17.41 -0.47
C MET A 222 2.85 -18.45 -1.54
N LYS A 223 3.40 -19.68 -1.46
CA LYS A 223 3.14 -20.74 -2.42
C LYS A 223 1.75 -21.36 -2.27
N GLU A 224 1.24 -21.43 -1.05
CA GLU A 224 -0.11 -21.91 -0.75
C GLU A 224 -1.17 -21.07 -1.45
N TRP A 225 -1.11 -19.76 -1.31
CA TRP A 225 -2.10 -18.84 -1.86
C TRP A 225 -1.83 -18.40 -3.29
N PHE A 226 -0.55 -18.48 -3.76
CA PHE A 226 -0.10 -17.97 -5.05
C PHE A 226 0.87 -18.94 -5.73
N PRO A 227 0.44 -20.13 -6.18
CA PRO A 227 1.33 -21.19 -6.66
C PRO A 227 2.19 -20.80 -7.86
N ARG A 228 1.77 -19.78 -8.64
CA ARG A 228 2.47 -19.31 -9.86
C ARG A 228 3.28 -18.03 -9.65
N TYR A 229 3.69 -17.74 -8.42
CA TYR A 229 4.48 -16.54 -8.17
C TYR A 229 5.93 -16.64 -8.66
N ARG A 230 6.46 -15.48 -9.03
CA ARG A 230 7.90 -15.25 -9.22
C ARG A 230 8.36 -14.20 -8.21
N LYS A 231 9.55 -14.37 -7.63
CA LYS A 231 10.15 -13.42 -6.69
C LYS A 231 11.37 -12.76 -7.32
N VAL A 232 11.44 -11.45 -7.27
CA VAL A 232 12.62 -10.64 -7.61
C VAL A 232 13.03 -9.88 -6.36
N THR A 233 14.28 -10.07 -5.91
CA THR A 233 14.85 -9.32 -4.81
C THR A 233 15.57 -8.09 -5.34
N ILE A 234 15.15 -6.90 -4.91
CA ILE A 234 15.75 -5.62 -5.30
C ILE A 234 16.94 -5.33 -4.41
N LYS A 235 18.13 -5.41 -4.98
CA LYS A 235 19.39 -5.25 -4.27
C LYS A 235 19.54 -3.86 -3.65
N GLY A 236 19.94 -3.82 -2.38
CA GLY A 236 20.15 -2.59 -1.62
C GLY A 236 18.85 -1.81 -1.30
N ALA A 237 17.68 -2.42 -1.49
CA ALA A 237 16.41 -1.83 -1.05
C ALA A 237 15.98 -2.36 0.33
N GLY A 238 15.34 -1.51 1.12
CA GLY A 238 14.59 -1.87 2.32
C GLY A 238 13.10 -2.08 2.00
N HIS A 239 12.24 -1.72 2.94
CA HIS A 239 10.79 -1.92 2.81
C HIS A 239 10.12 -1.05 1.72
N TRP A 240 10.62 0.16 1.49
CA TRP A 240 10.07 1.06 0.45
C TRP A 240 10.74 0.84 -0.91
N VAL A 241 10.68 -0.40 -1.42
CA VAL A 241 11.36 -0.84 -2.65
C VAL A 241 11.13 0.08 -3.86
N HIS A 242 9.91 0.58 -4.01
CA HIS A 242 9.48 1.45 -5.11
C HIS A 242 10.01 2.88 -4.97
N SER A 243 10.30 3.33 -3.76
CA SER A 243 10.85 4.65 -3.46
C SER A 243 12.38 4.64 -3.38
N GLU A 244 12.97 3.58 -2.81
CA GLU A 244 14.42 3.46 -2.66
C GLU A 244 15.13 3.08 -3.97
N LYS A 245 14.47 2.30 -4.84
CA LYS A 245 15.01 1.81 -6.12
C LYS A 245 13.98 1.90 -7.25
N PRO A 246 13.47 3.11 -7.55
CA PRO A 246 12.35 3.30 -8.49
C PRO A 246 12.62 2.78 -9.89
N GLU A 247 13.83 2.93 -10.40
CA GLU A 247 14.21 2.48 -11.76
C GLU A 247 14.20 0.94 -11.84
N THR A 248 14.78 0.26 -10.84
CA THR A 248 14.81 -1.21 -10.80
C THR A 248 13.41 -1.78 -10.59
N PHE A 249 12.60 -1.14 -9.73
CA PHE A 249 11.21 -1.50 -9.51
C PHE A 249 10.42 -1.40 -10.82
N LEU A 250 10.53 -0.27 -11.51
CA LEU A 250 9.83 -0.02 -12.76
C LEU A 250 10.25 -0.98 -13.87
N ALA A 251 11.55 -1.27 -13.99
CA ALA A 251 12.05 -2.22 -14.99
C ALA A 251 11.47 -3.63 -14.78
N ALA A 252 11.44 -4.12 -13.52
CA ALA A 252 10.84 -5.41 -13.19
C ALA A 252 9.32 -5.42 -13.44
N LEU A 253 8.64 -4.32 -13.11
CA LEU A 253 7.20 -4.17 -13.35
C LEU A 253 6.88 -4.18 -14.85
N ARG A 254 7.59 -3.38 -15.67
CA ARG A 254 7.43 -3.34 -17.14
C ARG A 254 7.65 -4.72 -17.76
N GLN A 255 8.72 -5.41 -17.40
CA GLN A 255 8.97 -6.78 -17.88
C GLN A 255 7.80 -7.72 -17.54
N PHE A 256 7.20 -7.60 -16.37
CA PHE A 256 6.07 -8.40 -15.95
C PHE A 256 4.77 -8.01 -16.68
N LEU A 257 4.59 -6.73 -16.98
CA LEU A 257 3.46 -6.24 -17.79
C LEU A 257 3.57 -6.73 -19.24
N GLY A 258 4.77 -6.92 -19.76
CA GLY A 258 5.05 -7.35 -21.15
C GLY A 258 5.40 -6.17 -22.07
N ASP A 259 6.00 -5.12 -21.50
CA ASP A 259 6.42 -3.89 -22.18
C ASP A 259 7.76 -4.02 -22.90
#